data_02fe53aadb3ffc64aa9417eb6a724a58
#
_entry.id   02fe53aadb3ffc64aa9417eb6a724a58
#
_cell.length_a   1.000
_cell.length_b   1.000
_cell.length_c   1.000
_cell.angle_alpha   90.00
_cell.angle_beta   90.00
_cell.angle_gamma   90.00
#
_symmetry.space_group_name_H-M   'P 1'
#
loop_
_entity.id
_entity.type
_entity.pdbx_description
1 polymer ?
#
loop_
_entity_poly.entity_id
_entity_poly.type
_entity_poly.pdbx_seq_one_letter_code
_entity_poly.pdbx_strand_id
1 'polypeptide(L)'
;VDISNYVMLELGRPTHVFDLSKIHGGLDVRWGKAGESLKLLNGNTVAVDEWVGVIADEKEIESLAGIMGGDASAVSLDTQDIYLEAAFWYPNAIQGRGRRFNFSTDAAHRFERGVDFATTVEHMERITALIVEICGQKDVTQIGPIDDHVVNLPKRAAVSVRTARAVKVIGVPLTDETIADIFTRLGLSFTQKDGVFSVTPPSYRFDIEIEEDLIEEIARVYGFEN
;
A
#
# COMPACT_ATOMS: atom_id res chain seq x y z
N VAL A 1 -9.98 -12.13 -9.20
CA VAL A 1 -8.57 -11.89 -9.56
C VAL A 1 -8.44 -10.65 -10.44
N ASP A 2 -9.14 -10.56 -11.59
CA ASP A 2 -8.97 -9.42 -12.51
C ASP A 2 -9.42 -8.10 -11.88
N ILE A 3 -10.49 -8.10 -11.09
CA ILE A 3 -10.97 -6.92 -10.36
C ILE A 3 -9.93 -6.44 -9.34
N SER A 4 -9.30 -7.34 -8.59
CA SER A 4 -8.25 -6.97 -7.64
C SER A 4 -7.02 -6.40 -8.34
N ASN A 5 -6.63 -6.94 -9.49
CA ASN A 5 -5.56 -6.40 -10.33
C ASN A 5 -5.94 -5.02 -10.89
N TYR A 6 -7.19 -4.85 -11.34
CA TYR A 6 -7.68 -3.56 -11.83
C TYR A 6 -7.59 -2.48 -10.75
N VAL A 7 -8.12 -2.76 -9.54
CA VAL A 7 -8.07 -1.81 -8.41
C VAL A 7 -6.63 -1.49 -8.00
N MET A 8 -5.73 -2.49 -8.02
CA MET A 8 -4.32 -2.27 -7.75
C MET A 8 -3.68 -1.31 -8.78
N LEU A 9 -4.05 -1.40 -10.05
CA LEU A 9 -3.55 -0.50 -11.10
C LEU A 9 -4.23 0.88 -11.06
N GLU A 10 -5.53 0.93 -10.75
CA GLU A 10 -6.30 2.18 -10.64
C GLU A 10 -5.87 3.02 -9.44
N LEU A 11 -5.70 2.39 -8.26
CA LEU A 11 -5.56 3.07 -6.97
C LEU A 11 -4.22 2.81 -6.27
N GLY A 12 -3.35 1.97 -6.84
CA GLY A 12 -2.07 1.62 -6.23
C GLY A 12 -2.19 0.70 -5.02
N ARG A 13 -3.39 0.18 -4.70
CA ARG A 13 -3.62 -0.69 -3.55
C ARG A 13 -3.75 -2.14 -3.96
N PRO A 14 -2.81 -3.01 -3.58
CA PRO A 14 -3.01 -4.44 -3.65
C PRO A 14 -4.09 -4.87 -2.66
N THR A 15 -4.99 -5.74 -3.11
CA THR A 15 -6.03 -6.35 -2.29
C THR A 15 -5.94 -7.86 -2.43
N HIS A 16 -6.38 -8.59 -1.40
CA HIS A 16 -6.46 -10.04 -1.47
C HIS A 16 -7.89 -10.54 -1.28
N VAL A 17 -8.19 -11.68 -1.88
CA VAL A 17 -9.51 -12.30 -1.87
C VAL A 17 -9.36 -13.74 -1.41
N PHE A 18 -9.97 -14.07 -0.29
CA PHE A 18 -10.06 -15.43 0.22
C PHE A 18 -11.41 -16.05 -0.12
N ASP A 19 -11.43 -17.35 -0.37
CA ASP A 19 -12.65 -18.14 -0.36
C ASP A 19 -13.10 -18.28 1.10
N LEU A 20 -14.22 -17.64 1.46
CA LEU A 20 -14.68 -17.58 2.84
C LEU A 20 -14.98 -18.97 3.41
N SER A 21 -15.41 -19.92 2.58
CA SER A 21 -15.71 -21.28 3.00
C SER A 21 -14.48 -22.07 3.46
N LYS A 22 -13.28 -21.59 3.12
CA LYS A 22 -12.00 -22.23 3.42
C LYS A 22 -11.30 -21.60 4.63
N ILE A 23 -11.80 -20.49 5.15
CA ILE A 23 -11.26 -19.83 6.35
C ILE A 23 -11.87 -20.45 7.60
N HIS A 24 -11.05 -20.75 8.58
CA HIS A 24 -11.44 -21.37 9.83
C HIS A 24 -11.36 -20.39 11.00
N GLY A 25 -12.51 -19.91 11.44
CA GLY A 25 -12.60 -18.91 12.50
C GLY A 25 -12.23 -17.51 12.01
N GLY A 26 -11.47 -16.76 12.80
CA GLY A 26 -11.04 -15.39 12.46
C GLY A 26 -9.67 -15.37 11.78
N LEU A 27 -9.34 -14.23 11.15
CA LEU A 27 -8.00 -13.98 10.63
C LEU A 27 -7.17 -13.18 11.64
N ASP A 28 -5.93 -13.60 11.84
CA ASP A 28 -4.93 -12.96 12.70
C ASP A 28 -3.72 -12.53 11.87
N VAL A 29 -3.31 -11.29 12.06
CA VAL A 29 -2.10 -10.72 11.44
C VAL A 29 -0.97 -10.77 12.45
N ARG A 30 0.02 -11.60 12.19
CA ARG A 30 1.15 -11.85 13.09
C ARG A 30 2.46 -12.08 12.35
N TRP A 31 3.53 -12.14 13.09
CA TRP A 31 4.77 -12.70 12.56
C TRP A 31 4.65 -14.23 12.45
N GLY A 32 5.32 -14.79 11.45
CA GLY A 32 5.41 -16.25 11.31
C GLY A 32 6.12 -16.89 12.50
N LYS A 33 6.08 -18.21 12.57
CA LYS A 33 6.74 -19.01 13.61
C LYS A 33 7.68 -20.01 12.97
N ALA A 34 8.77 -20.32 13.64
CA ALA A 34 9.70 -21.34 13.19
C ALA A 34 9.00 -22.70 13.01
N GLY A 35 9.24 -23.34 11.86
CA GLY A 35 8.64 -24.62 11.50
C GLY A 35 7.30 -24.52 10.76
N GLU A 36 6.73 -23.34 10.61
CA GLU A 36 5.57 -23.14 9.73
C GLU A 36 5.98 -23.19 8.26
N SER A 37 5.06 -23.57 7.40
CA SER A 37 5.22 -23.56 5.95
C SER A 37 3.92 -23.16 5.26
N LEU A 38 4.05 -22.59 4.07
CA LEU A 38 2.90 -22.17 3.28
C LEU A 38 3.10 -22.57 1.82
N LYS A 39 2.11 -23.23 1.25
CA LYS A 39 2.02 -23.39 -0.20
C LYS A 39 1.37 -22.15 -0.78
N LEU A 40 2.09 -21.48 -1.66
CA LEU A 40 1.71 -20.20 -2.26
C LEU A 40 0.88 -20.40 -3.54
N LEU A 41 0.17 -19.36 -3.97
CA LEU A 41 -0.60 -19.32 -5.23
C LEU A 41 0.24 -19.66 -6.48
N ASN A 42 1.55 -19.43 -6.45
CA ASN A 42 2.44 -19.80 -7.55
C ASN A 42 2.89 -21.26 -7.53
N GLY A 43 2.35 -22.08 -6.61
CA GLY A 43 2.64 -23.50 -6.44
C GLY A 43 3.87 -23.81 -5.59
N ASN A 44 4.68 -22.83 -5.23
CA ASN A 44 5.86 -23.04 -4.38
C ASN A 44 5.46 -23.22 -2.92
N THR A 45 6.13 -24.12 -2.21
CA THR A 45 6.03 -24.21 -0.75
C THR A 45 7.23 -23.54 -0.12
N VAL A 46 6.98 -22.60 0.79
CA VAL A 46 8.02 -21.84 1.49
C VAL A 46 8.01 -22.14 2.98
N ALA A 47 9.19 -22.21 3.58
CA ALA A 47 9.33 -22.24 5.03
C ALA A 47 9.20 -20.82 5.58
N VAL A 48 8.43 -20.67 6.64
CA VAL A 48 8.15 -19.39 7.28
C VAL A 48 8.84 -19.35 8.66
N ASP A 49 9.22 -18.18 9.07
CA ASP A 49 9.80 -17.90 10.39
C ASP A 49 9.39 -16.50 10.88
N GLU A 50 9.91 -16.08 12.03
CA GLU A 50 9.58 -14.84 12.71
C GLU A 50 9.99 -13.57 11.95
N TRP A 51 10.67 -13.71 10.81
CA TRP A 51 11.10 -12.58 9.99
C TRP A 51 10.07 -12.17 8.93
N VAL A 52 9.03 -12.96 8.74
CA VAL A 52 7.99 -12.71 7.73
C VAL A 52 6.64 -12.53 8.39
N GLY A 53 5.93 -11.46 8.02
CA GLY A 53 4.53 -11.27 8.41
C GLY A 53 3.61 -12.26 7.70
N VAL A 54 2.62 -12.75 8.39
CA VAL A 54 1.62 -13.68 7.86
C VAL A 54 0.22 -13.25 8.25
N ILE A 55 -0.74 -13.64 7.44
CA ILE A 55 -2.15 -13.69 7.81
C ILE A 55 -2.48 -15.16 8.01
N ALA A 56 -3.00 -15.49 9.17
CA ALA A 56 -3.32 -16.86 9.56
C ALA A 56 -4.76 -16.94 10.07
N ASP A 57 -5.39 -18.06 9.87
CA ASP A 57 -6.63 -18.42 10.55
C ASP A 57 -6.36 -19.24 11.82
N GLU A 58 -7.38 -19.87 12.41
CA GLU A 58 -7.22 -20.67 13.62
C GLU A 58 -6.44 -21.98 13.40
N LYS A 59 -6.24 -22.40 12.14
CA LYS A 59 -5.55 -23.65 11.80
C LYS A 59 -4.18 -23.45 11.21
N GLU A 60 -4.05 -22.54 10.25
CA GLU A 60 -2.86 -22.44 9.42
C GLU A 60 -2.62 -21.01 8.88
N ILE A 61 -1.52 -20.84 8.17
CA ILE A 61 -1.19 -19.60 7.49
C ILE A 61 -1.92 -19.57 6.15
N GLU A 62 -2.61 -18.47 5.88
CA GLU A 62 -3.37 -18.24 4.66
C GLU A 62 -2.63 -17.35 3.66
N SER A 63 -1.67 -16.54 4.12
CA SER A 63 -0.94 -15.62 3.24
C SER A 63 0.39 -15.16 3.85
N LEU A 64 1.38 -14.90 3.00
CA LEU A 64 2.50 -14.02 3.34
C LEU A 64 2.02 -12.57 3.23
N ALA A 65 1.92 -11.89 4.37
CA ALA A 65 1.34 -10.56 4.49
C ALA A 65 1.95 -9.55 3.51
N GLY A 66 1.14 -8.95 2.64
CA GLY A 66 1.55 -7.98 1.64
C GLY A 66 2.45 -8.52 0.51
N ILE A 67 2.63 -9.84 0.43
CA ILE A 67 3.53 -10.48 -0.55
C ILE A 67 2.77 -11.41 -1.48
N MET A 68 2.20 -12.50 -0.96
CA MET A 68 1.47 -13.49 -1.79
C MET A 68 0.53 -14.34 -0.93
N GLY A 69 -0.66 -14.59 -1.44
CA GLY A 69 -1.64 -15.48 -0.83
C GLY A 69 -1.24 -16.96 -0.89
N GLY A 70 -1.84 -17.74 -0.02
CA GLY A 70 -1.75 -19.19 0.02
C GLY A 70 -2.71 -19.88 -0.95
N ASP A 71 -2.38 -21.11 -1.32
CA ASP A 71 -3.17 -21.95 -2.22
C ASP A 71 -4.44 -22.50 -1.54
N ALA A 72 -4.38 -22.73 -0.22
CA ALA A 72 -5.47 -23.37 0.51
C ALA A 72 -6.77 -22.55 0.47
N SER A 73 -6.69 -21.25 0.77
CA SER A 73 -7.84 -20.33 0.76
C SER A 73 -8.07 -19.62 -0.57
N ALA A 74 -7.39 -20.04 -1.63
CA ALA A 74 -7.53 -19.44 -2.95
C ALA A 74 -8.97 -19.58 -3.49
N VAL A 75 -9.45 -18.52 -4.13
CA VAL A 75 -10.72 -18.51 -4.85
C VAL A 75 -10.64 -19.40 -6.09
N SER A 76 -11.75 -20.02 -6.44
CA SER A 76 -11.92 -20.88 -7.62
C SER A 76 -13.18 -20.49 -8.37
N LEU A 77 -13.49 -21.19 -9.45
CA LEU A 77 -14.75 -21.01 -10.20
C LEU A 77 -15.99 -21.43 -9.39
N ASP A 78 -15.80 -22.24 -8.35
CA ASP A 78 -16.89 -22.72 -7.49
C ASP A 78 -17.10 -21.85 -6.24
N THR A 79 -16.23 -20.86 -6.01
CA THR A 79 -16.32 -19.94 -4.85
C THR A 79 -17.61 -19.13 -4.93
N GLN A 80 -18.40 -19.13 -3.84
CA GLN A 80 -19.66 -18.40 -3.72
C GLN A 80 -19.50 -17.17 -2.81
N ASP A 81 -18.86 -17.36 -1.66
CA ASP A 81 -18.66 -16.33 -0.67
C ASP A 81 -17.17 -15.98 -0.56
N ILE A 82 -16.88 -14.70 -0.46
CA ILE A 82 -15.49 -14.20 -0.40
C ILE A 82 -15.27 -13.33 0.81
N TYR A 83 -14.05 -13.35 1.31
CA TYR A 83 -13.54 -12.37 2.27
C TYR A 83 -12.50 -11.50 1.59
N LEU A 84 -12.70 -10.18 1.63
CA LEU A 84 -11.82 -9.20 1.02
C LEU A 84 -10.85 -8.64 2.06
N GLU A 85 -9.58 -8.54 1.69
CA GLU A 85 -8.54 -7.86 2.46
C GLU A 85 -8.05 -6.63 1.71
N ALA A 86 -8.04 -5.49 2.40
CA ALA A 86 -7.29 -4.30 2.01
C ALA A 86 -6.48 -3.83 3.20
N ALA A 87 -5.17 -3.83 3.09
CA ALA A 87 -4.28 -3.57 4.21
C ALA A 87 -3.33 -2.40 3.96
N PHE A 88 -2.77 -1.89 5.04
CA PHE A 88 -1.54 -1.13 5.05
C PHE A 88 -0.45 -1.94 5.73
N TRP A 89 0.71 -2.02 5.10
CA TRP A 89 1.91 -2.63 5.66
C TRP A 89 3.02 -1.58 5.73
N TYR A 90 3.72 -1.49 6.84
CA TYR A 90 4.91 -0.66 6.89
C TYR A 90 5.93 -1.14 5.85
N PRO A 91 6.52 -0.26 5.03
CA PRO A 91 7.48 -0.63 4.00
C PRO A 91 8.59 -1.56 4.48
N ASN A 92 9.15 -1.30 5.67
CA ASN A 92 10.20 -2.12 6.27
C ASN A 92 9.72 -3.52 6.71
N ALA A 93 8.41 -3.73 6.86
CA ALA A 93 7.84 -5.05 7.14
C ALA A 93 7.73 -5.94 5.89
N ILE A 94 7.86 -5.35 4.69
CA ILE A 94 7.76 -6.07 3.41
C ILE A 94 9.10 -6.09 2.66
N GLN A 95 9.88 -5.03 2.78
CA GLN A 95 11.11 -4.83 2.02
C GLN A 95 12.07 -6.02 2.13
N GLY A 96 12.46 -6.55 0.96
CA GLY A 96 13.42 -7.64 0.84
C GLY A 96 12.88 -9.04 1.14
N ARG A 97 11.67 -9.15 1.73
CA ARG A 97 11.13 -10.45 2.15
C ARG A 97 10.71 -11.34 0.98
N GLY A 98 10.10 -10.77 -0.06
CA GLY A 98 9.81 -11.52 -1.29
C GLY A 98 11.06 -12.11 -1.94
N ARG A 99 12.16 -11.35 -1.99
CA ARG A 99 13.44 -11.81 -2.57
C ARG A 99 14.04 -13.00 -1.83
N ARG A 100 13.80 -13.13 -0.53
CA ARG A 100 14.23 -14.29 0.27
C ARG A 100 13.62 -15.59 -0.27
N PHE A 101 12.43 -15.51 -0.83
CA PHE A 101 11.73 -16.65 -1.45
C PHE A 101 11.95 -16.74 -2.96
N ASN A 102 12.92 -15.98 -3.52
CA ASN A 102 13.28 -15.94 -4.93
C ASN A 102 12.14 -15.51 -5.88
N PHE A 103 11.23 -14.65 -5.40
CA PHE A 103 10.22 -14.05 -6.26
C PHE A 103 9.94 -12.59 -5.87
N SER A 104 9.30 -11.89 -6.78
CA SER A 104 8.75 -10.55 -6.55
C SER A 104 7.30 -10.54 -7.02
N THR A 105 6.46 -9.78 -6.34
CA THR A 105 5.06 -9.59 -6.72
C THR A 105 4.77 -8.11 -6.88
N ASP A 106 3.74 -7.80 -7.68
CA ASP A 106 3.23 -6.43 -7.82
C ASP A 106 2.73 -5.86 -6.49
N ALA A 107 2.21 -6.72 -5.61
CA ALA A 107 1.82 -6.36 -4.26
C ALA A 107 3.03 -5.98 -3.41
N ALA A 108 4.04 -6.86 -3.30
CA ALA A 108 5.25 -6.60 -2.54
C ALA A 108 5.99 -5.36 -3.05
N HIS A 109 6.05 -5.16 -4.38
CA HIS A 109 6.67 -3.98 -4.99
C HIS A 109 6.02 -2.67 -4.53
N ARG A 110 4.69 -2.65 -4.39
CA ARG A 110 3.96 -1.47 -3.92
C ARG A 110 4.11 -1.28 -2.41
N PHE A 111 3.88 -2.32 -1.63
CA PHE A 111 3.96 -2.24 -0.18
C PHE A 111 5.38 -1.91 0.33
N GLU A 112 6.43 -2.42 -0.30
CA GLU A 112 7.82 -2.09 0.10
C GLU A 112 8.21 -0.64 -0.17
N ARG A 113 7.43 0.09 -1.00
CA ARG A 113 7.58 1.53 -1.28
C ARG A 113 6.59 2.40 -0.54
N GLY A 114 5.53 1.81 -0.04
CA GLY A 114 4.44 2.47 0.66
C GLY A 114 3.16 2.54 -0.15
N VAL A 115 2.06 2.18 0.48
CA VAL A 115 0.70 2.28 -0.03
C VAL A 115 -0.06 3.25 0.85
N ASP A 116 -0.92 4.06 0.26
CA ASP A 116 -1.68 5.08 0.98
C ASP A 116 -2.49 4.48 2.15
N PHE A 117 -2.10 4.80 3.37
CA PHE A 117 -2.76 4.27 4.56
C PHE A 117 -4.07 5.00 4.93
N ALA A 118 -4.31 6.18 4.38
CA ALA A 118 -5.51 6.97 4.71
C ALA A 118 -6.75 6.54 3.92
N THR A 119 -6.57 5.88 2.77
CA THR A 119 -7.66 5.54 1.84
C THR A 119 -8.02 4.05 1.84
N THR A 120 -7.69 3.31 2.90
CA THR A 120 -7.91 1.86 2.96
C THR A 120 -9.38 1.49 2.83
N VAL A 121 -10.26 2.17 3.57
CA VAL A 121 -11.71 1.91 3.54
C VAL A 121 -12.31 2.30 2.17
N GLU A 122 -11.95 3.47 1.63
CA GLU A 122 -12.42 3.92 0.31
C GLU A 122 -12.04 2.92 -0.80
N HIS A 123 -10.83 2.38 -0.75
CA HIS A 123 -10.38 1.38 -1.71
C HIS A 123 -11.08 0.03 -1.52
N MET A 124 -11.41 -0.35 -0.28
CA MET A 124 -12.24 -1.51 0.02
C MET A 124 -13.66 -1.34 -0.55
N GLU A 125 -14.25 -0.18 -0.39
CA GLU A 125 -15.56 0.14 -0.96
C GLU A 125 -15.52 0.10 -2.50
N ARG A 126 -14.45 0.62 -3.11
CA ARG A 126 -14.28 0.60 -4.57
C ARG A 126 -14.22 -0.83 -5.13
N ILE A 127 -13.41 -1.71 -4.54
CA ILE A 127 -13.32 -3.11 -5.01
C ILE A 127 -14.64 -3.85 -4.76
N THR A 128 -15.29 -3.62 -3.63
CA THR A 128 -16.58 -4.22 -3.30
C THR A 128 -17.64 -3.82 -4.33
N ALA A 129 -17.72 -2.53 -4.67
CA ALA A 129 -18.66 -2.05 -5.68
C ALA A 129 -18.46 -2.71 -7.05
N LEU A 130 -17.20 -2.85 -7.49
CA LEU A 130 -16.88 -3.51 -8.74
C LEU A 130 -17.23 -5.01 -8.73
N ILE A 131 -16.98 -5.69 -7.61
CA ILE A 131 -17.34 -7.12 -7.48
C ILE A 131 -18.86 -7.29 -7.55
N VAL A 132 -19.62 -6.44 -6.86
CA VAL A 132 -21.09 -6.50 -6.89
C VAL A 132 -21.62 -6.16 -8.29
N GLU A 133 -21.05 -5.17 -8.97
CA GLU A 133 -21.47 -4.79 -10.33
C GLU A 133 -21.22 -5.92 -11.35
N ILE A 134 -20.08 -6.59 -11.27
CA ILE A 134 -19.63 -7.56 -12.30
C ILE A 134 -20.07 -8.98 -11.98
N CYS A 135 -19.97 -9.39 -10.71
CA CYS A 135 -20.19 -10.76 -10.26
C CYS A 135 -21.49 -10.91 -9.45
N GLY A 136 -22.06 -9.81 -8.97
CA GLY A 136 -23.22 -9.83 -8.10
C GLY A 136 -24.49 -10.32 -8.80
N GLN A 137 -25.35 -10.93 -8.03
CA GLN A 137 -26.70 -11.35 -8.46
C GLN A 137 -27.74 -10.48 -7.74
N LYS A 138 -28.65 -9.89 -8.52
CA LYS A 138 -29.69 -9.05 -7.98
C LYS A 138 -30.54 -9.83 -6.94
N ASP A 139 -30.80 -9.20 -5.81
CA ASP A 139 -31.59 -9.71 -4.69
C ASP A 139 -30.98 -10.96 -3.99
N VAL A 140 -29.75 -11.37 -4.36
CA VAL A 140 -29.04 -12.49 -3.76
C VAL A 140 -27.74 -12.06 -3.08
N THR A 141 -26.96 -11.21 -3.76
CA THR A 141 -25.66 -10.75 -3.23
C THR A 141 -25.83 -9.91 -1.99
N GLN A 142 -25.16 -10.29 -0.92
CA GLN A 142 -25.13 -9.57 0.35
C GLN A 142 -23.72 -9.06 0.61
N ILE A 143 -23.61 -7.87 1.20
CA ILE A 143 -22.35 -7.26 1.60
C ILE A 143 -22.33 -7.25 3.12
N GLY A 144 -21.31 -7.87 3.71
CA GLY A 144 -21.04 -7.78 5.14
C GLY A 144 -20.48 -6.41 5.54
N PRO A 145 -20.43 -6.11 6.83
CA PRO A 145 -19.80 -4.89 7.32
C PRO A 145 -18.30 -4.88 7.03
N ILE A 146 -17.75 -3.67 6.87
CA ILE A 146 -16.30 -3.48 6.88
C ILE A 146 -15.82 -3.57 8.33
N ASP A 147 -14.84 -4.41 8.57
CA ASP A 147 -14.14 -4.52 9.85
C ASP A 147 -12.76 -3.84 9.71
N ASP A 148 -12.65 -2.61 10.21
CA ASP A 148 -11.45 -1.78 10.07
C ASP A 148 -10.66 -1.73 11.38
N HIS A 149 -9.54 -2.45 11.41
CA HIS A 149 -8.62 -2.51 12.53
C HIS A 149 -7.46 -1.52 12.38
N VAL A 150 -7.64 -0.31 12.85
CA VAL A 150 -6.59 0.71 12.89
C VAL A 150 -5.75 0.56 14.16
N VAL A 151 -4.63 -0.16 14.06
CA VAL A 151 -3.75 -0.43 15.22
C VAL A 151 -2.61 0.58 15.30
N ASN A 152 -1.92 0.81 14.18
CA ASN A 152 -0.74 1.66 14.15
C ASN A 152 -0.54 2.27 12.77
N LEU A 153 -0.72 3.58 12.64
CA LEU A 153 -0.53 4.31 11.39
C LEU A 153 0.71 5.20 11.45
N PRO A 154 1.37 5.44 10.31
CA PRO A 154 2.49 6.36 10.23
C PRO A 154 2.10 7.77 10.64
N LYS A 155 2.94 8.41 11.46
CA LYS A 155 2.85 9.85 11.73
C LYS A 155 3.73 10.56 10.73
N ARG A 156 3.13 11.44 9.90
CA ARG A 156 3.86 12.22 8.91
C ARG A 156 4.37 13.50 9.56
N ALA A 157 5.69 13.60 9.71
CA ALA A 157 6.32 14.84 10.15
C ALA A 157 6.38 15.85 8.99
N ALA A 158 6.25 17.13 9.30
CA ALA A 158 6.48 18.18 8.32
C ALA A 158 7.96 18.23 7.92
N VAL A 159 8.21 18.38 6.62
CA VAL A 159 9.53 18.53 6.02
C VAL A 159 9.72 19.99 5.61
N SER A 160 10.85 20.57 5.97
CA SER A 160 11.13 21.98 5.63
C SER A 160 12.08 22.07 4.44
N VAL A 161 11.80 23.01 3.51
CA VAL A 161 12.72 23.37 2.44
C VAL A 161 12.93 24.89 2.40
N ARG A 162 14.18 25.29 2.27
CA ARG A 162 14.60 26.69 2.15
C ARG A 162 14.74 27.06 0.66
N THR A 163 14.10 28.14 0.23
CA THR A 163 14.24 28.66 -1.14
C THR A 163 15.71 28.86 -1.53
N ALA A 164 16.51 29.47 -0.64
CA ALA A 164 17.95 29.70 -0.89
C ALA A 164 18.72 28.37 -1.07
N ARG A 165 18.32 27.28 -0.37
CA ARG A 165 18.93 25.96 -0.53
C ARG A 165 18.53 25.33 -1.88
N ALA A 166 17.26 25.42 -2.25
CA ALA A 166 16.76 24.94 -3.53
C ALA A 166 17.47 25.62 -4.70
N VAL A 167 17.56 26.96 -4.68
CA VAL A 167 18.31 27.75 -5.68
C VAL A 167 19.76 27.29 -5.78
N LYS A 168 20.42 27.09 -4.63
CA LYS A 168 21.84 26.68 -4.61
C LYS A 168 22.05 25.28 -5.18
N VAL A 169 21.14 24.34 -4.90
CA VAL A 169 21.27 22.93 -5.33
C VAL A 169 20.89 22.78 -6.80
N ILE A 170 19.80 23.39 -7.23
CA ILE A 170 19.29 23.28 -8.60
C ILE A 170 20.12 24.15 -9.56
N GLY A 171 20.63 25.27 -9.06
CA GLY A 171 21.51 26.17 -9.85
C GLY A 171 20.76 27.22 -10.70
N VAL A 172 19.45 27.36 -10.53
CA VAL A 172 18.63 28.33 -11.25
C VAL A 172 17.96 29.32 -10.25
N PRO A 173 17.67 30.56 -10.68
CA PRO A 173 16.94 31.49 -9.84
C PRO A 173 15.47 31.05 -9.70
N LEU A 174 15.07 30.74 -8.46
CA LEU A 174 13.69 30.40 -8.11
C LEU A 174 13.17 31.40 -7.10
N THR A 175 11.90 31.81 -7.26
CA THR A 175 11.21 32.65 -6.27
C THR A 175 10.33 31.79 -5.35
N ASP A 176 9.94 32.37 -4.23
CA ASP A 176 8.99 31.73 -3.30
C ASP A 176 7.66 31.42 -4.00
N GLU A 177 7.19 32.32 -4.90
CA GLU A 177 5.96 32.14 -5.67
C GLU A 177 6.06 30.94 -6.63
N THR A 178 7.22 30.77 -7.27
CA THR A 178 7.45 29.61 -8.16
C THR A 178 7.40 28.30 -7.39
N ILE A 179 8.02 28.24 -6.22
CA ILE A 179 8.01 27.05 -5.37
C ILE A 179 6.60 26.77 -4.83
N ALA A 180 5.88 27.82 -4.40
CA ALA A 180 4.50 27.70 -3.94
C ALA A 180 3.57 27.17 -5.02
N ASP A 181 3.70 27.64 -6.27
CA ASP A 181 2.93 27.12 -7.42
C ASP A 181 3.23 25.63 -7.67
N ILE A 182 4.50 25.24 -7.65
CA ILE A 182 4.92 23.85 -7.80
C ILE A 182 4.27 22.96 -6.74
N PHE A 183 4.37 23.34 -5.45
CA PHE A 183 3.78 22.56 -4.36
C PHE A 183 2.25 22.49 -4.45
N THR A 184 1.62 23.59 -4.84
CA THR A 184 0.16 23.63 -5.07
C THR A 184 -0.26 22.67 -6.18
N ARG A 185 0.44 22.67 -7.31
CA ARG A 185 0.18 21.75 -8.42
C ARG A 185 0.42 20.29 -8.07
N LEU A 186 1.34 20.00 -7.16
CA LEU A 186 1.59 18.66 -6.62
C LEU A 186 0.59 18.24 -5.52
N GLY A 187 -0.32 19.14 -5.11
CA GLY A 187 -1.27 18.88 -4.03
C GLY A 187 -0.61 18.78 -2.65
N LEU A 188 0.59 19.34 -2.48
CA LEU A 188 1.28 19.35 -1.20
C LEU A 188 0.75 20.49 -0.32
N SER A 189 0.33 20.16 0.90
CA SER A 189 -0.06 21.15 1.89
C SER A 189 1.18 21.76 2.55
N PHE A 190 1.28 23.09 2.57
CA PHE A 190 2.42 23.77 3.14
C PHE A 190 2.06 25.07 3.86
N THR A 191 2.96 25.52 4.74
CA THR A 191 3.04 26.91 5.23
C THR A 191 4.37 27.51 4.78
N GLN A 192 4.38 28.83 4.54
CA GLN A 192 5.58 29.54 4.08
C GLN A 192 5.85 30.76 4.97
N LYS A 193 7.09 30.91 5.39
CA LYS A 193 7.55 32.06 6.12
C LYS A 193 9.05 32.33 5.87
N ASP A 194 9.40 33.56 5.56
CA ASP A 194 10.80 34.04 5.43
C ASP A 194 11.68 33.15 4.50
N GLY A 195 11.14 32.75 3.34
CA GLY A 195 11.84 31.88 2.38
C GLY A 195 12.00 30.42 2.83
N VAL A 196 11.20 29.96 3.80
CA VAL A 196 11.14 28.57 4.26
C VAL A 196 9.74 28.06 4.09
N PHE A 197 9.61 26.91 3.41
CA PHE A 197 8.39 26.14 3.29
C PHE A 197 8.41 24.99 4.27
N SER A 198 7.33 24.81 5.01
CA SER A 198 7.09 23.62 5.84
C SER A 198 5.96 22.83 5.21
N VAL A 199 6.31 21.67 4.64
CA VAL A 199 5.41 20.82 3.85
C VAL A 199 5.02 19.59 4.68
N THR A 200 3.73 19.31 4.81
CA THR A 200 3.24 18.04 5.38
C THR A 200 3.02 17.06 4.25
N PRO A 201 3.85 16.02 4.11
CA PRO A 201 3.68 15.03 3.05
C PRO A 201 2.34 14.32 3.18
N PRO A 202 1.57 14.15 2.09
CA PRO A 202 0.34 13.37 2.11
C PRO A 202 0.61 11.89 2.41
N SER A 203 -0.42 11.16 2.80
CA SER A 203 -0.35 9.76 3.26
C SER A 203 0.24 8.78 2.23
N TYR A 204 0.18 9.12 0.96
CA TYR A 204 0.71 8.30 -0.14
C TYR A 204 2.16 8.63 -0.55
N ARG A 205 2.77 9.71 -0.02
CA ARG A 205 4.14 10.13 -0.37
C ARG A 205 5.12 9.68 0.72
N PHE A 206 5.55 8.43 0.65
CA PHE A 206 6.51 7.83 1.60
C PHE A 206 7.96 8.28 1.33
N ASP A 207 8.21 8.80 0.16
CA ASP A 207 9.50 9.26 -0.35
C ASP A 207 9.91 10.65 0.15
N ILE A 208 8.97 11.47 0.63
CA ILE A 208 9.27 12.82 1.13
C ILE A 208 9.56 12.75 2.64
N GLU A 209 10.84 12.78 3.00
CA GLU A 209 11.31 12.69 4.38
C GLU A 209 12.29 13.79 4.77
N ILE A 210 13.06 14.31 3.81
CA ILE A 210 14.12 15.31 4.03
C ILE A 210 14.01 16.49 3.06
N GLU A 211 14.79 17.56 3.31
CA GLU A 211 14.80 18.77 2.48
C GLU A 211 15.10 18.47 1.00
N GLU A 212 16.00 17.54 0.75
CA GLU A 212 16.45 17.16 -0.58
C GLU A 212 15.34 16.54 -1.41
N ASP A 213 14.40 15.80 -0.81
CA ASP A 213 13.25 15.22 -1.53
C ASP A 213 12.32 16.32 -2.07
N LEU A 214 12.12 17.39 -1.28
CA LEU A 214 11.36 18.56 -1.74
C LEU A 214 12.10 19.34 -2.82
N ILE A 215 13.43 19.43 -2.76
CA ILE A 215 14.24 20.03 -3.81
C ILE A 215 14.16 19.22 -5.10
N GLU A 216 14.13 17.89 -5.03
CA GLU A 216 13.90 17.01 -6.19
C GLU A 216 12.55 17.30 -6.83
N GLU A 217 11.47 17.40 -6.03
CA GLU A 217 10.15 17.73 -6.56
C GLU A 217 10.10 19.09 -7.24
N ILE A 218 10.78 20.09 -6.67
CA ILE A 218 10.91 21.42 -7.29
C ILE A 218 11.63 21.31 -8.64
N ALA A 219 12.78 20.64 -8.69
CA ALA A 219 13.57 20.48 -9.90
C ALA A 219 12.80 19.72 -11.00
N ARG A 220 12.13 18.64 -10.60
CA ARG A 220 11.36 17.77 -11.51
C ARG A 220 10.20 18.52 -12.18
N VAL A 221 9.46 19.34 -11.42
CA VAL A 221 8.31 20.08 -11.95
C VAL A 221 8.73 21.35 -12.67
N TYR A 222 9.80 22.01 -12.20
CA TYR A 222 10.40 23.16 -12.90
C TYR A 222 10.92 22.76 -14.29
N GLY A 223 11.49 21.57 -14.40
CA GLY A 223 12.01 20.97 -15.64
C GLY A 223 13.54 20.99 -15.70
N PHE A 224 14.12 19.84 -15.93
CA PHE A 224 15.58 19.64 -16.03
C PHE A 224 16.21 20.31 -17.26
N GLU A 225 15.39 20.79 -18.21
CA GLU A 225 15.81 21.42 -19.45
C GLU A 225 15.83 22.97 -19.38
N ASN A 226 15.45 23.54 -18.23
CA ASN A 226 15.37 24.99 -18.01
C ASN A 226 16.65 25.58 -17.38
#